data_9f97495c1a6f5a150fbefb7c146a4d2e
#
_entry.id   9f97495c1a6f5a150fbefb7c146a4d2e
#
_cell.length_a   1.000
_cell.length_b   1.000
_cell.length_c   1.000
_cell.angle_alpha   90.00
_cell.angle_beta   90.00
_cell.angle_gamma   90.00
#
_symmetry.space_group_name_H-M   'P 1'
#
loop_
_entity.id
_entity.type
_entity.pdbx_description
1 polymer ?
#
loop_
_entity_poly.entity_id
_entity_poly.type
_entity_poly.pdbx_seq_one_letter_code
_entity_poly.pdbx_strand_id
1 'polypeptide(L)'
;MGKGDAGIRHVHVVGAGVMGGDIAAFAAYKGFEVTLQDREQRFIDAAMTRAQALFEKKVKDPAKRPAVVSRLQADLAGDGVAKADLVIEAIIENPEAKRALYETVEPRLKPDALLTTNTSSIPLDELRGHIARPAQFAGLHYFNPVAQMPLVEIIHHDGMAPETERRLAAFCKALGKFPVPVAGTPGFLVNRVLFPYMLEAGTAYAEGIPGPAIDKAAVKFGMPMGPIELLDTVGLDVAASVGKELAPFLGLDVPAALASVEAGKRGKKDGKGIYAWENGKAKKPELPAGYVAPDDLEDRLILPLLNEAVACLHDGVVADADLLDAGVIFGTGFAPFRGGPIQYIRSTGADALLARLQALQTKYGQRFAPRQGWDSPVLREPPQ
;
A
#
# COMPACT_ATOMS: atom_id res chain seq x y z
N MET A 1 20.85 -8.93 9.69
CA MET A 1 21.15 -8.33 8.36
C MET A 1 21.90 -7.02 8.61
N GLY A 2 23.14 -6.90 8.08
CA GLY A 2 24.02 -5.78 8.35
C GLY A 2 23.47 -4.44 7.87
N LYS A 3 23.90 -3.35 8.51
CA LYS A 3 23.69 -1.97 8.05
C LYS A 3 24.56 -1.74 6.80
N GLY A 4 24.14 -2.26 5.64
CA GLY A 4 24.82 -1.97 4.38
C GLY A 4 24.56 -0.51 3.98
N ASP A 5 25.60 0.19 3.57
CA ASP A 5 25.43 1.50 2.92
C ASP A 5 24.69 1.28 1.59
N ALA A 6 23.59 2.00 1.37
CA ALA A 6 22.83 1.96 0.13
C ALA A 6 23.58 2.66 -1.04
N GLY A 7 24.64 3.43 -0.74
CA GLY A 7 25.30 4.31 -1.71
C GLY A 7 24.37 5.42 -2.23
N ILE A 8 23.26 5.69 -1.55
CA ILE A 8 22.28 6.71 -1.91
C ILE A 8 22.43 7.89 -0.94
N ARG A 9 22.71 9.07 -1.48
CA ARG A 9 22.82 10.33 -0.73
C ARG A 9 21.87 11.38 -1.28
N HIS A 10 21.70 11.43 -2.60
CA HIS A 10 20.80 12.35 -3.29
C HIS A 10 19.63 11.57 -3.89
N VAL A 11 18.42 11.94 -3.51
CA VAL A 11 17.16 11.42 -4.03
C VAL A 11 16.49 12.49 -4.88
N HIS A 12 16.13 12.16 -6.11
CA HIS A 12 15.31 13.02 -6.96
C HIS A 12 13.92 12.46 -7.08
N VAL A 13 12.91 13.25 -6.69
CA VAL A 13 11.50 12.84 -6.75
C VAL A 13 10.81 13.59 -7.87
N VAL A 14 10.17 12.87 -8.79
CA VAL A 14 9.38 13.43 -9.89
C VAL A 14 7.91 13.22 -9.63
N GLY A 15 7.17 14.30 -9.54
CA GLY A 15 5.78 14.35 -9.13
C GLY A 15 5.63 14.94 -7.72
N ALA A 16 5.13 16.18 -7.63
CA ALA A 16 4.93 16.91 -6.38
C ALA A 16 3.49 16.78 -5.84
N GLY A 17 2.75 15.76 -6.27
CA GLY A 17 1.47 15.37 -5.70
C GLY A 17 1.58 15.00 -4.22
N VAL A 18 0.51 14.44 -3.66
CA VAL A 18 0.51 14.04 -2.24
C VAL A 18 1.61 13.00 -1.98
N MET A 19 1.67 11.92 -2.77
CA MET A 19 2.66 10.86 -2.54
C MET A 19 4.09 11.34 -2.76
N GLY A 20 4.41 11.90 -3.94
CA GLY A 20 5.78 12.32 -4.23
C GLY A 20 6.28 13.44 -3.32
N GLY A 21 5.44 14.44 -3.02
CA GLY A 21 5.78 15.48 -2.07
C GLY A 21 6.06 14.97 -0.67
N ASP A 22 5.24 14.02 -0.19
CA ASP A 22 5.40 13.45 1.15
C ASP A 22 6.60 12.48 1.22
N ILE A 23 6.91 11.73 0.14
CA ILE A 23 8.13 10.92 0.01
C ILE A 23 9.37 11.83 0.07
N ALA A 24 9.38 12.92 -0.71
CA ALA A 24 10.48 13.88 -0.74
C ALA A 24 10.72 14.52 0.63
N ALA A 25 9.65 15.00 1.27
CA ALA A 25 9.72 15.60 2.60
C ALA A 25 10.22 14.60 3.65
N PHE A 26 9.74 13.35 3.61
CA PHE A 26 10.15 12.33 4.56
C PHE A 26 11.61 11.92 4.37
N ALA A 27 12.09 11.80 3.14
CA ALA A 27 13.49 11.51 2.84
C ALA A 27 14.41 12.63 3.33
N ALA A 28 14.06 13.91 3.11
CA ALA A 28 14.80 15.06 3.63
C ALA A 28 14.84 15.10 5.15
N TYR A 29 13.70 14.79 5.81
CA TYR A 29 13.64 14.65 7.27
C TYR A 29 14.59 13.57 7.79
N LYS A 30 14.76 12.48 7.05
CA LYS A 30 15.66 11.36 7.38
C LYS A 30 17.14 11.58 7.05
N GLY A 31 17.47 12.72 6.42
CA GLY A 31 18.85 13.16 6.23
C GLY A 31 19.38 13.05 4.82
N PHE A 32 18.55 12.70 3.85
CA PHE A 32 18.92 12.68 2.43
C PHE A 32 18.83 14.08 1.82
N GLU A 33 19.72 14.37 0.87
CA GLU A 33 19.56 15.51 -0.03
C GLU A 33 18.46 15.17 -1.03
N VAL A 34 17.49 16.04 -1.21
CA VAL A 34 16.31 15.77 -2.04
C VAL A 34 16.02 16.93 -2.98
N THR A 35 15.83 16.63 -4.25
CA THR A 35 15.26 17.55 -5.24
C THR A 35 13.88 17.07 -5.63
N LEU A 36 12.91 18.00 -5.66
CA LEU A 36 11.51 17.72 -5.98
C LEU A 36 11.12 18.42 -7.25
N GLN A 37 10.77 17.64 -8.26
CA GLN A 37 10.37 18.10 -9.58
C GLN A 37 8.87 17.90 -9.81
N ASP A 38 8.26 18.87 -10.50
CA ASP A 38 6.96 18.71 -11.16
C ASP A 38 6.93 19.60 -12.40
N ARG A 39 5.95 19.38 -13.28
CA ARG A 39 5.77 20.20 -14.49
C ARG A 39 5.32 21.63 -14.22
N GLU A 40 4.74 21.91 -13.05
CA GLU A 40 4.23 23.22 -12.67
C GLU A 40 4.68 23.61 -11.26
N GLN A 41 5.20 24.83 -11.12
CA GLN A 41 5.70 25.35 -9.84
C GLN A 41 4.66 25.28 -8.71
N ARG A 42 3.40 25.51 -9.01
CA ARG A 42 2.32 25.47 -7.99
C ARG A 42 2.21 24.13 -7.25
N PHE A 43 2.50 22.99 -7.92
CA PHE A 43 2.48 21.69 -7.27
C PHE A 43 3.67 21.53 -6.32
N ILE A 44 4.85 22.01 -6.73
CA ILE A 44 6.05 22.03 -5.90
C ILE A 44 5.81 22.93 -4.67
N ASP A 45 5.25 24.12 -4.83
CA ASP A 45 4.97 25.05 -3.72
C ASP A 45 4.01 24.45 -2.71
N ALA A 46 2.96 23.77 -3.18
CA ALA A 46 2.02 23.07 -2.32
C ALA A 46 2.69 21.93 -1.53
N ALA A 47 3.59 21.16 -2.18
CA ALA A 47 4.36 20.10 -1.53
C ALA A 47 5.36 20.66 -0.51
N MET A 48 6.04 21.76 -0.84
CA MET A 48 6.98 22.44 0.08
C MET A 48 6.26 22.95 1.32
N THR A 49 5.03 23.47 1.16
CA THR A 49 4.19 23.90 2.29
C THR A 49 3.84 22.72 3.21
N ARG A 50 3.45 21.57 2.66
CA ARG A 50 3.19 20.35 3.45
C ARG A 50 4.46 19.85 4.14
N ALA A 51 5.60 19.90 3.43
CA ALA A 51 6.89 19.52 4.00
C ALA A 51 7.28 20.37 5.21
N GLN A 52 7.07 21.69 5.13
CA GLN A 52 7.32 22.59 6.25
C GLN A 52 6.49 22.18 7.49
N ALA A 53 5.20 21.91 7.33
CA ALA A 53 4.34 21.45 8.40
C ALA A 53 4.82 20.10 9.00
N LEU A 54 5.30 19.18 8.17
CA LEU A 54 5.90 17.94 8.62
C LEU A 54 7.16 18.18 9.46
N PHE A 55 8.05 19.06 9.01
CA PHE A 55 9.30 19.37 9.72
C PHE A 55 9.02 20.04 11.06
N GLU A 56 8.09 20.97 11.13
CA GLU A 56 7.65 21.61 12.39
C GLU A 56 7.12 20.58 13.40
N LYS A 57 6.33 19.61 12.92
CA LYS A 57 5.77 18.53 13.75
C LYS A 57 6.82 17.53 14.22
N LYS A 58 7.75 17.13 13.33
CA LYS A 58 8.70 16.04 13.58
C LYS A 58 10.02 16.50 14.22
N VAL A 59 10.51 17.70 13.88
CA VAL A 59 11.76 18.25 14.41
C VAL A 59 11.47 19.05 15.67
N LYS A 60 11.63 18.40 16.82
CA LYS A 60 11.30 19.00 18.14
C LYS A 60 12.18 20.20 18.49
N ASP A 61 13.47 20.13 18.11
CA ASP A 61 14.43 21.21 18.33
C ASP A 61 14.38 22.22 17.17
N PRO A 62 13.89 23.47 17.41
CA PRO A 62 13.79 24.47 16.36
C PRO A 62 15.13 24.81 15.70
N ALA A 63 16.26 24.73 16.44
CA ALA A 63 17.57 25.02 15.91
C ALA A 63 18.04 24.04 14.81
N LYS A 64 17.47 22.83 14.77
CA LYS A 64 17.77 21.80 13.75
C LYS A 64 16.88 21.89 12.51
N ARG A 65 15.78 22.66 12.55
CA ARG A 65 14.85 22.76 11.42
C ARG A 65 15.48 23.34 10.16
N PRO A 66 16.28 24.42 10.20
CA PRO A 66 16.92 24.95 8.98
C PRO A 66 17.75 23.93 8.23
N ALA A 67 18.49 23.07 8.94
CA ALA A 67 19.28 22.02 8.34
C ALA A 67 18.44 20.90 7.69
N VAL A 68 17.21 20.67 8.14
CA VAL A 68 16.28 19.73 7.51
C VAL A 68 15.62 20.38 6.28
N VAL A 69 15.19 21.62 6.41
CA VAL A 69 14.57 22.38 5.31
C VAL A 69 15.52 22.53 4.14
N SER A 70 16.80 22.82 4.39
CA SER A 70 17.80 23.01 3.30
C SER A 70 18.07 21.75 2.47
N ARG A 71 17.74 20.57 2.99
CA ARG A 71 17.90 19.30 2.26
C ARG A 71 16.84 19.10 1.19
N LEU A 72 15.69 19.74 1.28
CA LEU A 72 14.62 19.64 0.29
C LEU A 72 14.62 20.87 -0.60
N GLN A 73 14.90 20.66 -1.88
CA GLN A 73 15.03 21.74 -2.86
C GLN A 73 13.98 21.59 -3.96
N ALA A 74 13.31 22.69 -4.30
CA ALA A 74 12.45 22.78 -5.47
C ALA A 74 13.29 22.71 -6.75
N ASP A 75 12.87 21.95 -7.74
CA ASP A 75 13.62 21.73 -8.97
C ASP A 75 12.68 21.60 -10.18
N LEU A 76 12.10 22.73 -10.58
CA LEU A 76 11.20 22.78 -11.73
C LEU A 76 11.87 22.32 -13.03
N ALA A 77 13.16 22.61 -13.20
CA ALA A 77 13.93 22.27 -14.39
C ALA A 77 14.35 20.79 -14.45
N GLY A 78 14.33 20.08 -13.30
CA GLY A 78 14.74 18.68 -13.18
C GLY A 78 16.25 18.48 -13.26
N ASP A 79 17.05 19.48 -12.87
CA ASP A 79 18.52 19.40 -12.89
C ASP A 79 19.07 18.40 -11.84
N GLY A 80 18.27 18.09 -10.84
CA GLY A 80 18.58 17.10 -9.81
C GLY A 80 18.73 15.69 -10.34
N VAL A 81 18.12 15.34 -11.46
CA VAL A 81 18.24 14.01 -12.12
C VAL A 81 19.70 13.62 -12.31
N ALA A 82 20.53 14.54 -12.84
CA ALA A 82 21.95 14.27 -13.12
C ALA A 82 22.81 14.09 -11.86
N LYS A 83 22.30 14.51 -10.70
CA LYS A 83 22.99 14.39 -9.40
C LYS A 83 22.49 13.20 -8.58
N ALA A 84 21.33 12.65 -8.92
CA ALA A 84 20.65 11.65 -8.15
C ALA A 84 21.38 10.30 -8.12
N ASP A 85 21.34 9.65 -6.97
CA ASP A 85 21.71 8.25 -6.79
C ASP A 85 20.46 7.35 -6.88
N LEU A 86 19.30 7.96 -6.61
CA LEU A 86 17.98 7.33 -6.70
C LEU A 86 16.96 8.34 -7.26
N VAL A 87 16.25 7.97 -8.32
CA VAL A 87 15.08 8.69 -8.81
C VAL A 87 13.83 7.92 -8.42
N ILE A 88 12.87 8.61 -7.81
CA ILE A 88 11.56 8.07 -7.45
C ILE A 88 10.50 8.79 -8.29
N GLU A 89 9.91 8.10 -9.23
CA GLU A 89 8.79 8.59 -10.02
C GLU A 89 7.48 8.38 -9.26
N ALA A 90 6.72 9.45 -9.08
CA ALA A 90 5.42 9.48 -8.41
C ALA A 90 4.44 10.43 -9.12
N ILE A 91 4.43 10.40 -10.47
CA ILE A 91 3.49 11.16 -11.29
C ILE A 91 2.13 10.46 -11.37
N ILE A 92 1.23 10.99 -12.20
CA ILE A 92 -0.09 10.39 -12.43
C ILE A 92 0.03 8.94 -12.90
N GLU A 93 -0.96 8.12 -12.53
CA GLU A 93 -1.01 6.69 -12.85
C GLU A 93 -1.47 6.50 -14.30
N ASN A 94 -0.55 6.81 -15.24
CA ASN A 94 -0.75 6.71 -16.67
C ASN A 94 0.53 6.17 -17.33
N PRO A 95 0.48 5.01 -18.01
CA PRO A 95 1.65 4.36 -18.60
C PRO A 95 2.38 5.23 -19.62
N GLU A 96 1.64 5.95 -20.48
CA GLU A 96 2.22 6.81 -21.50
C GLU A 96 2.97 7.99 -20.91
N ALA A 97 2.41 8.62 -19.88
CA ALA A 97 3.05 9.72 -19.17
C ALA A 97 4.34 9.26 -18.46
N LYS A 98 4.31 8.06 -17.85
CA LYS A 98 5.50 7.48 -17.21
C LYS A 98 6.58 7.14 -18.25
N ARG A 99 6.19 6.54 -19.38
CA ARG A 99 7.12 6.28 -20.50
C ARG A 99 7.81 7.55 -20.97
N ALA A 100 7.04 8.58 -21.31
CA ALA A 100 7.58 9.86 -21.77
C ALA A 100 8.55 10.48 -20.74
N LEU A 101 8.26 10.33 -19.45
CA LEU A 101 9.17 10.75 -18.38
C LEU A 101 10.48 9.95 -18.41
N TYR A 102 10.42 8.62 -18.49
CA TYR A 102 11.62 7.77 -18.49
C TYR A 102 12.54 8.08 -19.65
N GLU A 103 12.02 8.35 -20.84
CA GLU A 103 12.79 8.77 -22.02
C GLU A 103 13.58 10.05 -21.78
N THR A 104 13.10 10.95 -20.93
CA THR A 104 13.79 12.21 -20.60
C THR A 104 14.73 12.10 -19.40
N VAL A 105 14.41 11.22 -18.45
CA VAL A 105 15.16 11.06 -17.19
C VAL A 105 16.36 10.13 -17.36
N GLU A 106 16.16 8.97 -18.00
CA GLU A 106 17.17 7.91 -18.06
C GLU A 106 18.50 8.32 -18.68
N PRO A 107 18.53 9.07 -19.81
CA PRO A 107 19.79 9.54 -20.41
C PRO A 107 20.61 10.46 -19.51
N ARG A 108 19.99 11.08 -18.51
CA ARG A 108 20.60 12.04 -17.59
C ARG A 108 21.10 11.39 -16.29
N LEU A 109 20.73 10.15 -16.04
CA LEU A 109 21.08 9.44 -14.81
C LEU A 109 22.57 9.10 -14.76
N LYS A 110 23.14 9.12 -13.56
CA LYS A 110 24.47 8.53 -13.31
C LYS A 110 24.49 7.04 -13.72
N PRO A 111 25.65 6.50 -14.08
CA PRO A 111 25.75 5.09 -14.50
C PRO A 111 25.22 4.09 -13.47
N ASP A 112 25.36 4.37 -12.18
CA ASP A 112 24.98 3.53 -11.04
C ASP A 112 23.67 3.99 -10.33
N ALA A 113 23.02 5.04 -10.85
CA ALA A 113 21.77 5.53 -10.29
C ALA A 113 20.63 4.52 -10.48
N LEU A 114 19.76 4.44 -9.48
CA LEU A 114 18.54 3.65 -9.53
C LEU A 114 17.36 4.50 -10.00
N LEU A 115 16.50 3.90 -10.80
CA LEU A 115 15.21 4.49 -11.20
C LEU A 115 14.08 3.66 -10.60
N THR A 116 13.15 4.30 -9.90
CA THR A 116 12.00 3.60 -9.31
C THR A 116 10.69 4.29 -9.62
N THR A 117 9.62 3.52 -9.61
CA THR A 117 8.24 4.00 -9.75
C THR A 117 7.44 3.70 -8.48
N ASN A 118 6.63 4.68 -8.05
CA ASN A 118 5.68 4.50 -6.95
C ASN A 118 4.30 4.07 -7.45
N THR A 119 4.22 3.41 -8.62
CA THR A 119 2.95 2.89 -9.13
C THR A 119 2.29 1.97 -8.10
N SER A 120 0.96 2.00 -8.01
CA SER A 120 0.17 1.09 -7.18
C SER A 120 -0.52 0.00 -7.99
N SER A 121 -0.54 0.13 -9.33
CA SER A 121 -1.40 -0.69 -10.17
C SER A 121 -0.80 -1.08 -11.51
N ILE A 122 0.02 -0.21 -12.14
CA ILE A 122 0.58 -0.51 -13.47
C ILE A 122 1.61 -1.65 -13.33
N PRO A 123 1.45 -2.75 -14.09
CA PRO A 123 2.40 -3.85 -14.07
C PRO A 123 3.82 -3.36 -14.42
N LEU A 124 4.80 -3.76 -13.61
CA LEU A 124 6.19 -3.34 -13.84
C LEU A 124 6.72 -3.83 -15.19
N ASP A 125 6.26 -4.97 -15.67
CA ASP A 125 6.63 -5.52 -16.98
C ASP A 125 6.22 -4.61 -18.14
N GLU A 126 5.10 -3.91 -18.01
CA GLU A 126 4.68 -2.89 -18.98
C GLU A 126 5.63 -1.69 -18.98
N LEU A 127 6.02 -1.22 -17.80
CA LEU A 127 6.90 -0.06 -17.66
C LEU A 127 8.35 -0.38 -18.03
N ARG A 128 8.89 -1.54 -17.62
CA ARG A 128 10.28 -1.92 -17.87
C ARG A 128 10.64 -2.06 -19.34
N GLY A 129 9.64 -2.40 -20.19
CA GLY A 129 9.82 -2.52 -21.63
C GLY A 129 10.30 -1.24 -22.30
N HIS A 130 10.21 -0.11 -21.62
CA HIS A 130 10.64 1.22 -22.09
C HIS A 130 11.88 1.75 -21.34
N ILE A 131 12.53 0.92 -20.54
CA ILE A 131 13.70 1.26 -19.74
C ILE A 131 14.94 0.68 -20.39
N ALA A 132 15.94 1.52 -20.69
CA ALA A 132 17.20 1.08 -21.29
C ALA A 132 18.06 0.29 -20.28
N ARG A 133 17.91 0.56 -18.98
CA ARG A 133 18.67 -0.09 -17.90
C ARG A 133 17.76 -0.83 -16.92
N PRO A 134 17.05 -1.89 -17.35
CA PRO A 134 16.07 -2.59 -16.49
C PRO A 134 16.70 -3.19 -15.25
N ALA A 135 17.99 -3.56 -15.26
CA ALA A 135 18.68 -4.05 -14.07
C ALA A 135 18.69 -3.06 -12.89
N GLN A 136 18.58 -1.76 -13.15
CA GLN A 136 18.56 -0.67 -12.16
C GLN A 136 17.15 -0.07 -11.96
N PHE A 137 16.12 -0.69 -12.53
CA PHE A 137 14.73 -0.27 -12.39
C PHE A 137 13.98 -1.19 -11.40
N ALA A 138 13.09 -0.60 -10.60
CA ALA A 138 12.23 -1.35 -9.67
C ALA A 138 10.96 -0.55 -9.35
N GLY A 139 9.96 -1.21 -8.78
CA GLY A 139 8.90 -0.52 -8.06
C GLY A 139 9.34 -0.21 -6.64
N LEU A 140 8.92 0.94 -6.13
CA LEU A 140 9.15 1.35 -4.73
C LEU A 140 7.86 1.96 -4.20
N HIS A 141 6.97 1.08 -3.74
CA HIS A 141 5.59 1.42 -3.40
C HIS A 141 5.47 1.84 -1.95
N TYR A 142 5.15 3.12 -1.74
CA TYR A 142 4.88 3.71 -0.43
C TYR A 142 3.39 3.75 -0.15
N PHE A 143 3.05 3.76 1.13
CA PHE A 143 1.68 3.87 1.62
C PHE A 143 1.40 5.23 2.25
N ASN A 144 0.20 5.74 2.05
CA ASN A 144 -0.25 7.01 2.63
C ASN A 144 -0.85 6.78 4.04
N PRO A 145 -0.49 7.59 5.05
CA PRO A 145 0.47 8.70 5.07
C PRO A 145 1.93 8.23 5.16
N VAL A 146 2.78 8.71 4.25
CA VAL A 146 4.19 8.26 4.14
C VAL A 146 4.95 8.33 5.46
N ALA A 147 4.77 9.39 6.24
CA ALA A 147 5.48 9.59 7.51
C ALA A 147 5.01 8.66 8.66
N GLN A 148 3.91 7.93 8.49
CA GLN A 148 3.30 7.07 9.51
C GLN A 148 3.39 5.58 9.13
N MET A 149 3.16 5.26 7.86
CA MET A 149 3.18 3.88 7.38
C MET A 149 4.60 3.31 7.42
N PRO A 150 4.82 2.20 8.14
CA PRO A 150 6.17 1.66 8.31
C PRO A 150 6.65 0.86 7.09
N LEU A 151 5.76 0.39 6.23
CA LEU A 151 6.05 -0.51 5.12
C LEU A 151 6.44 0.24 3.85
N VAL A 152 7.34 -0.35 3.08
CA VAL A 152 7.58 -0.07 1.66
C VAL A 152 7.72 -1.40 0.92
N GLU A 153 6.95 -1.61 -0.12
CA GLU A 153 7.11 -2.75 -1.02
C GLU A 153 8.16 -2.43 -2.08
N ILE A 154 9.13 -3.34 -2.25
CA ILE A 154 10.11 -3.30 -3.34
C ILE A 154 9.63 -4.29 -4.39
N ILE A 155 9.11 -3.77 -5.50
CA ILE A 155 8.49 -4.60 -6.53
C ILE A 155 9.54 -5.05 -7.54
N HIS A 156 9.62 -6.36 -7.72
CA HIS A 156 10.54 -7.03 -8.60
C HIS A 156 9.96 -7.20 -10.00
N HIS A 157 10.88 -7.31 -10.96
CA HIS A 157 10.65 -7.88 -12.29
C HIS A 157 11.86 -8.71 -12.71
N ASP A 158 11.70 -9.60 -13.71
CA ASP A 158 12.72 -10.58 -14.10
C ASP A 158 14.07 -9.98 -14.53
N GLY A 159 14.11 -8.74 -14.95
CA GLY A 159 15.34 -8.07 -15.38
C GLY A 159 16.05 -7.28 -14.28
N MET A 160 15.52 -7.24 -13.06
CA MET A 160 16.09 -6.46 -11.96
C MET A 160 17.34 -7.15 -11.38
N ALA A 161 18.41 -6.38 -11.18
CA ALA A 161 19.62 -6.92 -10.54
C ALA A 161 19.43 -7.10 -9.02
N PRO A 162 19.97 -8.17 -8.41
CA PRO A 162 19.93 -8.36 -6.95
C PRO A 162 20.53 -7.20 -6.15
N GLU A 163 21.52 -6.53 -6.72
CA GLU A 163 22.14 -5.35 -6.11
C GLU A 163 21.16 -4.17 -6.01
N THR A 164 20.23 -4.03 -6.97
CA THR A 164 19.18 -3.00 -6.95
C THR A 164 18.26 -3.22 -5.74
N GLU A 165 17.78 -4.45 -5.52
CA GLU A 165 17.01 -4.79 -4.31
C GLU A 165 17.78 -4.48 -3.04
N ARG A 166 19.03 -4.95 -2.96
CA ARG A 166 19.87 -4.75 -1.77
C ARG A 166 20.02 -3.26 -1.43
N ARG A 167 20.28 -2.41 -2.43
CA ARG A 167 20.41 -0.96 -2.26
C ARG A 167 19.10 -0.29 -1.86
N LEU A 168 17.98 -0.66 -2.48
CA LEU A 168 16.65 -0.15 -2.12
C LEU A 168 16.23 -0.60 -0.72
N ALA A 169 16.50 -1.85 -0.33
CA ALA A 169 16.23 -2.33 1.01
C ALA A 169 17.06 -1.57 2.07
N ALA A 170 18.34 -1.29 1.79
CA ALA A 170 19.19 -0.49 2.67
C ALA A 170 18.68 0.96 2.77
N PHE A 171 18.23 1.56 1.66
CA PHE A 171 17.62 2.89 1.64
C PHE A 171 16.33 2.93 2.49
N CYS A 172 15.42 1.98 2.30
CA CYS A 172 14.19 1.90 3.11
C CYS A 172 14.50 1.80 4.61
N LYS A 173 15.48 0.96 4.98
CA LYS A 173 15.94 0.84 6.38
C LYS A 173 16.53 2.15 6.93
N ALA A 174 17.28 2.89 6.12
CA ALA A 174 17.80 4.21 6.49
C ALA A 174 16.68 5.23 6.71
N LEU A 175 15.58 5.13 5.96
CA LEU A 175 14.35 5.88 6.22
C LEU A 175 13.63 5.44 7.50
N GLY A 176 14.02 4.32 8.11
CA GLY A 176 13.30 3.69 9.23
C GLY A 176 12.01 3.00 8.77
N LYS A 177 11.98 2.54 7.52
CA LYS A 177 10.90 1.75 6.94
C LYS A 177 11.28 0.27 6.91
N PHE A 178 10.25 -0.58 6.87
CA PHE A 178 10.40 -2.01 6.69
C PHE A 178 10.24 -2.34 5.18
N PRO A 179 11.31 -2.75 4.49
CA PRO A 179 11.22 -3.16 3.09
C PRO A 179 10.71 -4.58 2.98
N VAL A 180 9.74 -4.81 2.10
CA VAL A 180 9.28 -6.14 1.71
C VAL A 180 9.48 -6.30 0.21
N PRO A 181 10.39 -7.19 -0.22
CA PRO A 181 10.49 -7.59 -1.62
C PRO A 181 9.24 -8.37 -2.04
N VAL A 182 8.63 -7.96 -3.15
CA VAL A 182 7.41 -8.58 -3.68
C VAL A 182 7.49 -8.75 -5.20
N ALA A 183 6.86 -9.79 -5.72
CA ALA A 183 6.72 -9.98 -7.16
C ALA A 183 5.79 -8.91 -7.76
N GLY A 184 6.04 -8.54 -9.02
CA GLY A 184 5.28 -7.52 -9.76
C GLY A 184 3.89 -7.98 -10.21
N THR A 185 3.14 -8.66 -9.36
CA THR A 185 1.76 -9.09 -9.62
C THR A 185 0.76 -7.97 -9.33
N PRO A 186 -0.43 -7.95 -9.96
CA PRO A 186 -1.44 -6.94 -9.68
C PRO A 186 -1.76 -6.80 -8.20
N GLY A 187 -1.72 -5.56 -7.68
CA GLY A 187 -1.97 -5.25 -6.27
C GLY A 187 -0.81 -5.58 -5.32
N PHE A 188 0.28 -6.12 -5.83
CA PHE A 188 1.45 -6.54 -5.07
C PHE A 188 1.06 -7.46 -3.90
N LEU A 189 1.51 -7.22 -2.68
CA LEU A 189 1.08 -7.98 -1.52
C LEU A 189 -0.10 -7.31 -0.81
N VAL A 190 0.08 -6.05 -0.40
CA VAL A 190 -0.86 -5.40 0.54
C VAL A 190 -2.22 -5.15 -0.09
N ASN A 191 -2.27 -4.54 -1.27
CA ASN A 191 -3.54 -4.27 -1.93
C ASN A 191 -4.24 -5.57 -2.33
N ARG A 192 -3.48 -6.58 -2.78
CA ARG A 192 -4.01 -7.88 -3.17
C ARG A 192 -4.68 -8.59 -1.98
N VAL A 193 -4.03 -8.62 -0.82
CA VAL A 193 -4.56 -9.25 0.39
C VAL A 193 -5.72 -8.47 0.99
N LEU A 194 -5.64 -7.13 0.96
CA LEU A 194 -6.64 -6.25 1.57
C LEU A 194 -7.93 -6.15 0.75
N PHE A 195 -7.83 -6.26 -0.57
CA PHE A 195 -8.97 -6.03 -1.46
C PHE A 195 -10.17 -6.95 -1.20
N PRO A 196 -10.04 -8.29 -1.07
CA PRO A 196 -11.16 -9.17 -0.79
C PRO A 196 -11.86 -8.87 0.55
N TYR A 197 -11.09 -8.47 1.56
CA TYR A 197 -11.62 -8.04 2.86
C TYR A 197 -12.49 -6.78 2.73
N MET A 198 -12.00 -5.76 2.02
CA MET A 198 -12.73 -4.52 1.80
C MET A 198 -13.95 -4.73 0.89
N LEU A 199 -13.82 -5.56 -0.14
CA LEU A 199 -14.91 -5.91 -1.05
C LEU A 199 -16.03 -6.62 -0.30
N GLU A 200 -15.73 -7.60 0.55
CA GLU A 200 -16.76 -8.30 1.32
C GLU A 200 -17.42 -7.39 2.36
N ALA A 201 -16.67 -6.50 2.98
CA ALA A 201 -17.25 -5.49 3.87
C ALA A 201 -18.26 -4.58 3.15
N GLY A 202 -17.90 -4.09 1.96
CA GLY A 202 -18.79 -3.31 1.12
C GLY A 202 -20.01 -4.11 0.64
N THR A 203 -19.81 -5.40 0.31
CA THR A 203 -20.89 -6.30 -0.09
C THR A 203 -21.85 -6.53 1.07
N ALA A 204 -21.36 -6.83 2.26
CA ALA A 204 -22.17 -6.98 3.47
C ALA A 204 -22.97 -5.70 3.80
N TYR A 205 -22.34 -4.53 3.59
CA TYR A 205 -23.02 -3.25 3.74
C TYR A 205 -24.15 -3.07 2.70
N ALA A 206 -23.90 -3.41 1.42
CA ALA A 206 -24.90 -3.36 0.35
C ALA A 206 -26.06 -4.36 0.58
N GLU A 207 -25.81 -5.47 1.26
CA GLU A 207 -26.82 -6.46 1.70
C GLU A 207 -27.65 -5.96 2.90
N GLY A 208 -27.35 -4.79 3.46
CA GLY A 208 -28.11 -4.14 4.53
C GLY A 208 -27.57 -4.37 5.94
N ILE A 209 -26.37 -4.96 6.10
CA ILE A 209 -25.71 -5.03 7.40
C ILE A 209 -25.22 -3.62 7.76
N PRO A 210 -25.59 -3.07 8.95
CA PRO A 210 -25.14 -1.74 9.34
C PRO A 210 -23.61 -1.60 9.38
N GLY A 211 -23.07 -0.52 8.79
CA GLY A 211 -21.63 -0.26 8.76
C GLY A 211 -20.96 -0.36 10.15
N PRO A 212 -21.53 0.22 11.23
CA PRO A 212 -20.96 0.08 12.57
C PRO A 212 -20.88 -1.37 13.08
N ALA A 213 -21.79 -2.28 12.64
CA ALA A 213 -21.73 -3.69 13.00
C ALA A 213 -20.57 -4.41 12.28
N ILE A 214 -20.38 -4.09 10.99
CA ILE A 214 -19.27 -4.60 10.18
C ILE A 214 -17.95 -4.15 10.77
N ASP A 215 -17.82 -2.87 11.06
CA ASP A 215 -16.62 -2.30 11.69
C ASP A 215 -16.31 -2.93 13.04
N LYS A 216 -17.35 -3.12 13.87
CA LYS A 216 -17.20 -3.73 15.20
C LYS A 216 -16.71 -5.18 15.12
N ALA A 217 -17.19 -5.97 14.16
CA ALA A 217 -16.75 -7.35 13.95
C ALA A 217 -15.25 -7.41 13.64
N ALA A 218 -14.76 -6.57 12.72
CA ALA A 218 -13.35 -6.52 12.37
C ALA A 218 -12.47 -6.00 13.52
N VAL A 219 -12.90 -4.96 14.23
CA VAL A 219 -12.16 -4.43 15.39
C VAL A 219 -12.12 -5.46 16.54
N LYS A 220 -13.18 -6.23 16.76
CA LYS A 220 -13.21 -7.33 17.72
C LYS A 220 -12.18 -8.42 17.38
N PHE A 221 -11.99 -8.72 16.11
CA PHE A 221 -10.93 -9.62 15.65
C PHE A 221 -9.53 -9.06 15.98
N GLY A 222 -9.36 -7.74 16.00
CA GLY A 222 -8.11 -7.04 16.30
C GLY A 222 -7.61 -6.12 15.19
N MET A 223 -8.43 -5.88 14.16
CA MET A 223 -8.09 -4.87 13.15
C MET A 223 -8.08 -3.47 13.79
N PRO A 224 -7.13 -2.58 13.42
CA PRO A 224 -6.98 -1.27 14.05
C PRO A 224 -8.15 -0.33 13.75
N MET A 225 -8.86 -0.61 12.66
CA MET A 225 -9.98 0.17 12.13
C MET A 225 -10.96 -0.78 11.45
N GLY A 226 -12.24 -0.46 11.50
CA GLY A 226 -13.23 -1.20 10.75
C GLY A 226 -13.13 -0.96 9.25
N PRO A 227 -13.53 -1.94 8.41
CA PRO A 227 -13.34 -1.86 6.96
C PRO A 227 -14.21 -0.81 6.28
N ILE A 228 -15.37 -0.48 6.83
CA ILE A 228 -16.23 0.60 6.30
C ILE A 228 -15.59 1.97 6.56
N GLU A 229 -15.05 2.18 7.76
CA GLU A 229 -14.27 3.39 8.07
C GLU A 229 -12.98 3.45 7.24
N LEU A 230 -12.36 2.31 6.96
CA LEU A 230 -11.16 2.21 6.13
C LEU A 230 -11.46 2.60 4.67
N LEU A 231 -12.56 2.12 4.09
CA LEU A 231 -13.03 2.50 2.74
C LEU A 231 -13.15 4.02 2.60
N ASP A 232 -13.77 4.67 3.57
CA ASP A 232 -13.90 6.13 3.60
C ASP A 232 -12.55 6.85 3.82
N THR A 233 -11.66 6.25 4.60
CA THR A 233 -10.34 6.83 4.91
C THR A 233 -9.40 6.77 3.71
N VAL A 234 -9.36 5.65 3.00
CA VAL A 234 -8.61 5.46 1.74
C VAL A 234 -9.22 6.33 0.63
N GLY A 235 -10.52 6.41 0.60
CA GLY A 235 -11.33 7.09 -0.40
C GLY A 235 -12.02 6.10 -1.33
N LEU A 236 -13.33 6.26 -1.47
CA LEU A 236 -14.17 5.37 -2.27
C LEU A 236 -13.76 5.36 -3.75
N ASP A 237 -13.27 6.49 -4.28
CA ASP A 237 -12.75 6.59 -5.64
C ASP A 237 -11.45 5.79 -5.82
N VAL A 238 -10.57 5.79 -4.83
CA VAL A 238 -9.36 4.97 -4.83
C VAL A 238 -9.72 3.50 -4.73
N ALA A 239 -10.63 3.13 -3.83
CA ALA A 239 -11.11 1.75 -3.68
C ALA A 239 -11.78 1.25 -4.97
N ALA A 240 -12.58 2.08 -5.64
CA ALA A 240 -13.19 1.74 -6.93
C ALA A 240 -12.16 1.57 -8.05
N SER A 241 -11.10 2.40 -8.08
CA SER A 241 -10.01 2.26 -9.05
C SER A 241 -9.25 0.95 -8.85
N VAL A 242 -8.85 0.64 -7.62
CA VAL A 242 -8.20 -0.63 -7.26
C VAL A 242 -9.10 -1.82 -7.61
N GLY A 243 -10.41 -1.69 -7.36
CA GLY A 243 -11.39 -2.73 -7.69
C GLY A 243 -11.48 -3.05 -9.18
N LYS A 244 -11.37 -2.04 -10.05
CA LYS A 244 -11.39 -2.25 -11.51
C LYS A 244 -10.23 -3.11 -12.01
N GLU A 245 -9.11 -3.06 -11.32
CA GLU A 245 -7.89 -3.80 -11.68
C GLU A 245 -7.83 -5.17 -11.00
N LEU A 246 -8.09 -5.21 -9.69
CA LEU A 246 -7.94 -6.43 -8.91
C LEU A 246 -9.11 -7.40 -9.04
N ALA A 247 -10.34 -6.92 -9.19
CA ALA A 247 -11.50 -7.81 -9.24
C ALA A 247 -11.44 -8.79 -10.43
N PRO A 248 -11.14 -8.35 -11.67
CA PRO A 248 -10.97 -9.30 -12.80
C PRO A 248 -9.82 -10.27 -12.58
N PHE A 249 -8.69 -9.78 -12.04
CA PHE A 249 -7.52 -10.62 -11.76
C PHE A 249 -7.82 -11.71 -10.72
N LEU A 250 -8.61 -11.37 -9.69
CA LEU A 250 -8.98 -12.30 -8.62
C LEU A 250 -10.23 -13.14 -8.96
N GLY A 251 -10.89 -12.87 -10.08
CA GLY A 251 -12.17 -13.51 -10.44
C GLY A 251 -13.30 -13.15 -9.48
N LEU A 252 -13.32 -11.91 -9.00
CA LEU A 252 -14.31 -11.40 -8.06
C LEU A 252 -15.25 -10.39 -8.76
N ASP A 253 -16.53 -10.43 -8.38
CA ASP A 253 -17.51 -9.47 -8.85
C ASP A 253 -17.62 -8.29 -7.88
N VAL A 254 -17.58 -7.07 -8.41
CA VAL A 254 -17.82 -5.85 -7.63
C VAL A 254 -19.28 -5.49 -7.72
N PRO A 255 -20.04 -5.46 -6.60
CA PRO A 255 -21.42 -5.03 -6.61
C PRO A 255 -21.62 -3.65 -7.24
N ALA A 256 -22.66 -3.45 -8.03
CA ALA A 256 -22.93 -2.18 -8.72
C ALA A 256 -22.96 -0.97 -7.77
N ALA A 257 -23.44 -1.18 -6.53
CA ALA A 257 -23.46 -0.16 -5.49
C ALA A 257 -22.04 0.32 -5.06
N LEU A 258 -21.01 -0.49 -5.28
CA LEU A 258 -19.61 -0.18 -4.96
C LEU A 258 -18.79 0.23 -6.19
N ALA A 259 -19.33 -0.02 -7.39
CA ALA A 259 -18.63 0.25 -8.65
C ALA A 259 -18.61 1.73 -9.04
N SER A 260 -19.48 2.55 -8.45
CA SER A 260 -19.60 3.98 -8.74
C SER A 260 -19.50 4.83 -7.48
N VAL A 261 -18.78 5.93 -7.60
CA VAL A 261 -18.61 6.90 -6.50
C VAL A 261 -19.31 8.19 -6.87
N GLU A 262 -20.25 8.61 -6.02
CA GLU A 262 -20.98 9.86 -6.21
C GLU A 262 -20.05 11.06 -5.98
N ALA A 263 -20.15 12.07 -6.85
CA ALA A 263 -19.35 13.29 -6.71
C ALA A 263 -19.59 13.98 -5.36
N GLY A 264 -18.51 14.36 -4.67
CA GLY A 264 -18.57 14.96 -3.34
C GLY A 264 -18.81 13.98 -2.18
N LYS A 265 -18.79 12.67 -2.45
CA LYS A 265 -18.97 11.61 -1.43
C LYS A 265 -17.85 10.58 -1.47
N ARG A 266 -16.61 11.03 -1.65
CA ARG A 266 -15.44 10.16 -1.76
C ARG A 266 -14.90 9.68 -0.40
N GLY A 267 -15.56 9.98 0.70
CA GLY A 267 -15.14 9.60 2.03
C GLY A 267 -14.58 10.75 2.86
N LYS A 268 -13.63 10.45 3.73
CA LYS A 268 -13.02 11.39 4.68
C LYS A 268 -12.54 12.69 4.05
N LYS A 269 -11.97 12.65 2.85
CA LYS A 269 -11.42 13.82 2.14
C LYS A 269 -12.48 14.84 1.71
N ASP A 270 -13.72 14.38 1.49
CA ASP A 270 -14.87 15.24 1.17
C ASP A 270 -15.73 15.56 2.40
N GLY A 271 -15.38 15.02 3.57
CA GLY A 271 -16.23 15.11 4.77
C GLY A 271 -17.46 14.20 4.73
N LYS A 272 -17.63 13.42 3.66
CA LYS A 272 -18.76 12.53 3.43
C LYS A 272 -18.38 11.35 2.56
N GLY A 273 -18.76 10.17 3.00
CA GLY A 273 -18.63 8.90 2.30
C GLY A 273 -19.77 7.98 2.71
N ILE A 274 -19.45 6.75 3.10
CA ILE A 274 -20.40 5.85 3.76
C ILE A 274 -20.80 6.45 5.12
N TYR A 275 -19.83 7.00 5.84
CA TYR A 275 -20.06 7.82 7.02
C TYR A 275 -20.00 9.31 6.71
N ALA A 276 -20.64 10.14 7.56
CA ALA A 276 -20.31 11.55 7.67
C ALA A 276 -19.01 11.72 8.46
N TRP A 277 -18.21 12.74 8.14
CA TRP A 277 -16.93 13.01 8.78
C TRP A 277 -16.87 14.42 9.33
N GLU A 278 -16.53 14.54 10.60
CA GLU A 278 -16.35 15.83 11.28
C GLU A 278 -15.01 15.86 12.02
N ASN A 279 -14.23 16.91 11.83
CA ASN A 279 -12.90 17.06 12.44
C ASN A 279 -12.00 15.81 12.25
N GLY A 280 -12.09 15.17 11.08
CA GLY A 280 -11.30 13.98 10.72
C GLY A 280 -11.75 12.69 11.40
N LYS A 281 -12.90 12.67 12.06
CA LYS A 281 -13.50 11.48 12.71
C LYS A 281 -14.80 11.08 12.02
N ALA A 282 -14.97 9.77 11.81
CA ALA A 282 -16.20 9.22 11.30
C ALA A 282 -17.35 9.34 12.33
N LYS A 283 -18.50 9.80 11.88
CA LYS A 283 -19.75 9.82 12.66
C LYS A 283 -20.50 8.54 12.38
N LYS A 284 -20.24 7.52 13.20
CA LYS A 284 -20.90 6.22 13.08
C LYS A 284 -22.30 6.30 13.69
N PRO A 285 -23.38 5.93 12.96
CA PRO A 285 -24.71 5.86 13.52
C PRO A 285 -24.77 4.79 14.63
N GLU A 286 -25.67 4.96 15.59
CA GLU A 286 -25.95 3.94 16.57
C GLU A 286 -26.63 2.74 15.92
N LEU A 287 -26.34 1.55 16.42
CA LEU A 287 -27.03 0.34 15.98
C LEU A 287 -28.48 0.36 16.49
N PRO A 288 -29.44 -0.15 15.72
CA PRO A 288 -30.81 -0.30 16.19
C PRO A 288 -30.87 -1.08 17.52
N ALA A 289 -31.77 -0.69 18.40
CA ALA A 289 -31.97 -1.40 19.67
C ALA A 289 -32.25 -2.89 19.40
N GLY A 290 -31.51 -3.77 20.09
CA GLY A 290 -31.64 -5.21 19.92
C GLY A 290 -31.04 -5.77 18.63
N TYR A 291 -30.28 -5.00 17.85
CA TYR A 291 -29.63 -5.51 16.66
C TYR A 291 -28.60 -6.60 17.01
N VAL A 292 -28.73 -7.75 16.35
CA VAL A 292 -27.80 -8.87 16.46
C VAL A 292 -27.15 -9.06 15.08
N ALA A 293 -25.81 -8.96 15.03
CA ALA A 293 -25.06 -9.22 13.82
C ALA A 293 -25.11 -10.72 13.47
N PRO A 294 -25.00 -11.08 12.18
CA PRO A 294 -24.82 -12.49 11.80
C PRO A 294 -23.62 -13.11 12.51
N ASP A 295 -23.80 -14.34 13.01
CA ASP A 295 -22.75 -15.06 13.76
C ASP A 295 -21.47 -15.28 12.95
N ASP A 296 -21.59 -15.40 11.62
CA ASP A 296 -20.49 -15.62 10.69
C ASP A 296 -19.90 -14.31 10.12
N LEU A 297 -20.31 -13.15 10.62
CA LEU A 297 -19.85 -11.85 10.06
C LEU A 297 -18.34 -11.66 10.19
N GLU A 298 -17.74 -12.05 11.31
CA GLU A 298 -16.28 -11.98 11.50
C GLU A 298 -15.56 -12.86 10.46
N ASP A 299 -16.03 -14.09 10.25
CA ASP A 299 -15.48 -15.00 9.24
C ASP A 299 -15.64 -14.47 7.81
N ARG A 300 -16.80 -13.90 7.51
CA ARG A 300 -17.03 -13.26 6.19
C ARG A 300 -15.99 -12.18 5.87
N LEU A 301 -15.54 -11.44 6.87
CA LEU A 301 -14.56 -10.38 6.68
C LEU A 301 -13.14 -10.94 6.62
N ILE A 302 -12.77 -11.77 7.57
CA ILE A 302 -11.38 -12.18 7.78
C ILE A 302 -10.94 -13.31 6.85
N LEU A 303 -11.80 -14.29 6.59
CA LEU A 303 -11.40 -15.46 5.78
C LEU A 303 -11.05 -15.09 4.31
N PRO A 304 -11.69 -14.12 3.64
CA PRO A 304 -11.24 -13.67 2.32
C PRO A 304 -9.82 -13.09 2.32
N LEU A 305 -9.45 -12.35 3.38
CA LEU A 305 -8.10 -11.82 3.56
C LEU A 305 -7.09 -12.97 3.74
N LEU A 306 -7.40 -13.94 4.60
CA LEU A 306 -6.54 -15.11 4.82
C LEU A 306 -6.42 -15.95 3.56
N ASN A 307 -7.51 -16.15 2.83
CA ASN A 307 -7.55 -16.90 1.58
C ASN A 307 -6.61 -16.31 0.52
N GLU A 308 -6.60 -14.99 0.39
CA GLU A 308 -5.71 -14.32 -0.53
C GLU A 308 -4.26 -14.26 -0.03
N ALA A 309 -4.03 -14.18 1.28
CA ALA A 309 -2.69 -14.29 1.85
C ALA A 309 -2.07 -15.67 1.55
N VAL A 310 -2.85 -16.74 1.67
CA VAL A 310 -2.44 -18.10 1.28
C VAL A 310 -2.08 -18.16 -0.21
N ALA A 311 -2.91 -17.56 -1.06
CA ALA A 311 -2.63 -17.48 -2.50
C ALA A 311 -1.35 -16.69 -2.81
N CYS A 312 -1.14 -15.54 -2.15
CA CYS A 312 0.08 -14.75 -2.32
C CYS A 312 1.35 -15.54 -1.96
N LEU A 313 1.29 -16.33 -0.90
CA LEU A 313 2.42 -17.21 -0.53
C LEU A 313 2.63 -18.32 -1.54
N HIS A 314 1.54 -18.97 -1.99
CA HIS A 314 1.57 -20.03 -3.02
C HIS A 314 2.12 -19.52 -4.34
N ASP A 315 1.69 -18.35 -4.78
CA ASP A 315 2.10 -17.73 -6.06
C ASP A 315 3.52 -17.13 -6.00
N GLY A 316 4.19 -17.16 -4.85
CA GLY A 316 5.53 -16.60 -4.69
C GLY A 316 5.57 -15.07 -4.74
N VAL A 317 4.48 -14.40 -4.36
CA VAL A 317 4.45 -12.92 -4.28
C VAL A 317 5.49 -12.42 -3.28
N VAL A 318 5.74 -13.17 -2.23
CA VAL A 318 6.82 -12.98 -1.26
C VAL A 318 7.58 -14.28 -1.09
N ALA A 319 8.82 -14.19 -0.60
CA ALA A 319 9.71 -15.33 -0.51
C ALA A 319 9.30 -16.37 0.54
N ASP A 320 8.68 -15.93 1.63
CA ASP A 320 8.33 -16.78 2.78
C ASP A 320 7.16 -16.22 3.61
N ALA A 321 6.71 -17.04 4.56
CA ALA A 321 5.59 -16.73 5.45
C ALA A 321 5.86 -15.54 6.38
N ASP A 322 7.10 -15.39 6.86
CA ASP A 322 7.47 -14.32 7.81
C ASP A 322 7.43 -12.95 7.12
N LEU A 323 7.92 -12.89 5.87
CA LEU A 323 7.82 -11.67 5.04
C LEU A 323 6.36 -11.34 4.70
N LEU A 324 5.53 -12.36 4.43
CA LEU A 324 4.10 -12.16 4.21
C LEU A 324 3.44 -11.56 5.46
N ASP A 325 3.62 -12.20 6.60
CA ASP A 325 3.01 -11.79 7.85
C ASP A 325 3.45 -10.38 8.25
N ALA A 326 4.73 -10.09 8.19
CA ALA A 326 5.26 -8.75 8.46
C ALA A 326 4.72 -7.70 7.46
N GLY A 327 4.69 -8.03 6.17
CA GLY A 327 4.16 -7.16 5.13
C GLY A 327 2.69 -6.81 5.37
N VAL A 328 1.87 -7.81 5.69
CA VAL A 328 0.44 -7.60 5.95
C VAL A 328 0.22 -6.85 7.27
N ILE A 329 0.95 -7.18 8.35
CA ILE A 329 0.87 -6.42 9.60
C ILE A 329 1.23 -4.94 9.38
N PHE A 330 2.37 -4.66 8.78
CA PHE A 330 2.85 -3.29 8.61
C PHE A 330 2.10 -2.51 7.53
N GLY A 331 1.53 -3.20 6.54
CA GLY A 331 0.77 -2.57 5.45
C GLY A 331 -0.70 -2.32 5.77
N THR A 332 -1.33 -3.20 6.54
CA THR A 332 -2.78 -3.15 6.82
C THR A 332 -3.12 -2.91 8.28
N GLY A 333 -2.17 -3.14 9.19
CA GLY A 333 -2.42 -3.17 10.62
C GLY A 333 -3.15 -4.46 11.08
N PHE A 334 -3.09 -5.54 10.30
CA PHE A 334 -3.61 -6.84 10.73
C PHE A 334 -3.17 -7.15 12.14
N ALA A 335 -4.11 -7.58 12.99
CA ALA A 335 -3.93 -7.79 14.43
C ALA A 335 -2.52 -8.29 14.82
N PRO A 336 -1.59 -7.41 15.25
CA PRO A 336 -0.19 -7.78 15.46
C PRO A 336 0.01 -8.89 16.52
N PHE A 337 -0.88 -8.94 17.53
CA PHE A 337 -0.84 -9.97 18.57
C PHE A 337 -1.21 -11.37 18.06
N ARG A 338 -1.70 -11.48 16.81
CA ARG A 338 -1.97 -12.76 16.13
C ARG A 338 -0.79 -13.24 15.28
N GLY A 339 0.28 -12.42 15.16
CA GLY A 339 1.50 -12.76 14.44
C GLY A 339 1.43 -12.64 12.91
N GLY A 340 0.29 -12.24 12.36
CA GLY A 340 0.04 -12.15 10.92
C GLY A 340 -0.91 -13.22 10.39
N PRO A 341 -1.29 -13.17 9.11
CA PRO A 341 -2.22 -14.10 8.49
C PRO A 341 -1.80 -15.56 8.58
N ILE A 342 -0.55 -15.89 8.21
CA ILE A 342 -0.07 -17.29 8.18
C ILE A 342 0.10 -17.81 9.60
N GLN A 343 0.65 -17.00 10.51
CA GLN A 343 0.78 -17.36 11.91
C GLN A 343 -0.59 -17.58 12.58
N TYR A 344 -1.58 -16.76 12.22
CA TYR A 344 -2.95 -16.96 12.68
C TYR A 344 -3.54 -18.27 12.13
N ILE A 345 -3.29 -18.62 10.88
CA ILE A 345 -3.72 -19.90 10.29
C ILE A 345 -3.07 -21.07 11.03
N ARG A 346 -1.77 -21.01 11.29
CA ARG A 346 -1.03 -22.03 12.06
C ARG A 346 -1.60 -22.23 13.45
N SER A 347 -1.85 -21.14 14.17
CA SER A 347 -2.34 -21.19 15.55
C SER A 347 -3.81 -21.63 15.68
N THR A 348 -4.63 -21.34 14.67
CA THR A 348 -6.07 -21.69 14.66
C THR A 348 -6.31 -23.07 14.05
N GLY A 349 -5.43 -23.53 13.15
CA GLY A 349 -5.53 -24.76 12.39
C GLY A 349 -6.03 -24.54 10.96
N ALA A 350 -5.16 -24.83 9.99
CA ALA A 350 -5.44 -24.61 8.57
C ALA A 350 -6.71 -25.35 8.10
N ASP A 351 -6.89 -26.61 8.50
CA ASP A 351 -8.04 -27.42 8.09
C ASP A 351 -9.37 -26.90 8.67
N ALA A 352 -9.34 -26.37 9.91
CA ALA A 352 -10.52 -25.78 10.53
C ALA A 352 -10.93 -24.48 9.82
N LEU A 353 -9.97 -23.61 9.47
CA LEU A 353 -10.25 -22.38 8.73
C LEU A 353 -10.69 -22.66 7.30
N LEU A 354 -10.11 -23.66 6.64
CA LEU A 354 -10.52 -24.10 5.31
C LEU A 354 -11.97 -24.60 5.31
N ALA A 355 -12.36 -25.40 6.31
CA ALA A 355 -13.74 -25.86 6.46
C ALA A 355 -14.73 -24.69 6.65
N ARG A 356 -14.35 -23.68 7.46
CA ARG A 356 -15.16 -22.45 7.65
C ARG A 356 -15.29 -21.65 6.34
N LEU A 357 -14.21 -21.53 5.57
CA LEU A 357 -14.21 -20.87 4.27
C LEU A 357 -15.13 -21.60 3.26
N GLN A 358 -15.10 -22.92 3.23
CA GLN A 358 -15.98 -23.77 2.40
C GLN A 358 -17.46 -23.64 2.82
N ALA A 359 -17.74 -23.50 4.12
CA ALA A 359 -19.07 -23.22 4.60
C ALA A 359 -19.60 -21.86 4.14
N LEU A 360 -18.73 -20.83 4.14
CA LEU A 360 -19.06 -19.53 3.56
C LEU A 360 -19.27 -19.60 2.05
N GLN A 361 -18.46 -20.37 1.32
CA GLN A 361 -18.65 -20.60 -0.11
C GLN A 361 -20.03 -21.23 -0.39
N THR A 362 -20.43 -22.22 0.39
CA THR A 362 -21.74 -22.84 0.25
C THR A 362 -22.88 -21.85 0.50
N LYS A 363 -22.71 -20.95 1.49
CA LYS A 363 -23.74 -19.99 1.88
C LYS A 363 -23.80 -18.73 0.99
N TYR A 364 -22.63 -18.21 0.59
CA TYR A 364 -22.51 -16.90 -0.04
C TYR A 364 -21.93 -16.93 -1.46
N GLY A 365 -21.56 -18.11 -1.96
CA GLY A 365 -21.12 -18.30 -3.34
C GLY A 365 -19.62 -18.23 -3.57
N GLN A 366 -19.25 -18.18 -4.85
CA GLN A 366 -17.87 -18.43 -5.34
C GLN A 366 -16.83 -17.43 -4.84
N ARG A 367 -17.22 -16.25 -4.37
CA ARG A 367 -16.27 -15.28 -3.82
C ARG A 367 -15.54 -15.77 -2.56
N PHE A 368 -16.03 -16.85 -1.95
CA PHE A 368 -15.39 -17.55 -0.84
C PHE A 368 -14.71 -18.86 -1.25
N ALA A 369 -14.59 -19.14 -2.55
CA ALA A 369 -13.92 -20.37 -3.01
C ALA A 369 -12.46 -20.38 -2.49
N PRO A 370 -11.99 -21.51 -1.90
CA PRO A 370 -10.61 -21.61 -1.49
C PRO A 370 -9.65 -21.41 -2.67
N ARG A 371 -8.67 -20.53 -2.46
CA ARG A 371 -7.57 -20.33 -3.40
C ARG A 371 -6.56 -21.46 -3.32
N GLN A 372 -5.66 -21.54 -4.26
CA GLN A 372 -4.55 -22.51 -4.20
C GLN A 372 -3.62 -22.20 -3.01
N GLY A 373 -3.01 -23.26 -2.47
CA GLY A 373 -2.03 -23.15 -1.39
C GLY A 373 -2.52 -23.61 -0.02
N TRP A 374 -3.82 -23.89 0.19
CA TRP A 374 -4.33 -24.39 1.47
C TRP A 374 -3.81 -25.79 1.86
N ASP A 375 -3.30 -26.55 0.91
CA ASP A 375 -2.63 -27.84 1.12
C ASP A 375 -1.16 -27.73 1.52
N SER A 376 -0.58 -26.52 1.45
CA SER A 376 0.82 -26.28 1.74
C SER A 376 1.19 -26.74 3.17
N PRO A 377 2.31 -27.50 3.32
CA PRO A 377 2.84 -27.89 4.64
C PRO A 377 3.17 -26.68 5.53
N VAL A 378 3.56 -25.56 4.92
CA VAL A 378 3.90 -24.32 5.62
C VAL A 378 2.77 -23.83 6.53
N LEU A 379 1.50 -24.05 6.15
CA LEU A 379 0.34 -23.65 6.95
C LEU A 379 0.11 -24.57 8.18
N ARG A 380 0.80 -25.71 8.25
CA ARG A 380 0.67 -26.73 9.31
C ARG A 380 1.90 -26.81 10.19
N GLU A 381 2.90 -25.96 9.95
CA GLU A 381 4.03 -25.83 10.86
C GLU A 381 3.58 -25.31 12.23
N PRO A 382 4.28 -25.69 13.32
CA PRO A 382 3.98 -25.13 14.63
C PRO A 382 4.01 -23.61 14.62
N PRO A 383 3.12 -22.93 15.34
CA PRO A 383 3.19 -21.47 15.50
C PRO A 383 4.51 -21.10 16.19
N GLN A 384 5.12 -20.02 15.72
CA GLN A 384 6.39 -19.50 16.26
C GLN A 384 6.19 -18.58 17.45
#